data_8ed4037966272950e1a2494d16558bf0
#
_entry.id   8ed4037966272950e1a2494d16558bf0
#
_cell.length_a   1.000
_cell.length_b   1.000
_cell.length_c   1.000
_cell.angle_alpha   90.00
_cell.angle_beta   90.00
_cell.angle_gamma   90.00
#
_symmetry.space_group_name_H-M   'P 1'
#
loop_
_entity.id
_entity.type
_entity.pdbx_description
1 polymer ?
#
loop_
_entity_poly.entity_id
_entity_poly.type
_entity_poly.pdbx_seq_one_letter_code
_entity_poly.pdbx_strand_id
1 'polypeptide(L)'
;MDNCGKYITGEDYIDLLYRRSDEFNPGAEGFRDYCITQIDDRWGIIHLNRNETGEVNYGNFGYTSFPVVYGTQDYGAMGAAGITQVREQPFLALRGTGTLIGIVDTGIRYEHEVFVREDGSSIIDAVWDQTAENADSFSFNTERELNNMVMYGRVYANAMINEALSAPNPQEIVPVTDAAGGHGTMLAGQEKPEQGFTGAAPGARLVVVKLRQAKRYLRDLYLVNDNALCYSEIDIILGIRFLQEYAREVRMPISIIVGLGTNISSHRGSTVLSDYIDNIGRNIGRCVTTCTGNYANSRLHFRGNLVPDAEYIPIEIRVGEGERGFCCVLWSEPPDVFALEFISPTGRVEQRVPPKINERTVLRFTLEGTQIEIFYGLNQAVSGLNFVTLRFITP
;
A
#
# COMPACT_ATOMS: atom_id res chain seq x y z
N MET A 1 -19.44 -15.95 -5.16
CA MET A 1 -18.50 -14.85 -5.50
C MET A 1 -17.68 -15.37 -6.67
N ASP A 2 -17.70 -14.67 -7.80
CA ASP A 2 -16.83 -15.04 -8.89
C ASP A 2 -15.39 -14.89 -8.42
N ASN A 3 -14.59 -15.93 -8.66
CA ASN A 3 -13.18 -15.92 -8.23
C ASN A 3 -12.38 -14.99 -9.12
N CYS A 4 -12.23 -13.72 -8.71
CA CYS A 4 -11.44 -12.72 -9.44
C CYS A 4 -9.92 -12.92 -9.31
N GLY A 5 -9.43 -13.96 -8.65
CA GLY A 5 -8.00 -14.14 -8.36
C GLY A 5 -7.10 -14.02 -9.58
N LYS A 6 -7.44 -14.69 -10.69
CA LYS A 6 -6.68 -14.61 -11.94
C LYS A 6 -6.61 -13.22 -12.56
N TYR A 7 -7.63 -12.37 -12.34
CA TYR A 7 -7.67 -11.01 -12.84
C TYR A 7 -6.83 -10.08 -11.95
N ILE A 8 -6.87 -10.31 -10.63
CA ILE A 8 -6.07 -9.57 -9.66
C ILE A 8 -4.57 -9.81 -9.88
N THR A 9 -4.16 -11.05 -10.13
CA THR A 9 -2.74 -11.39 -10.30
C THR A 9 -2.22 -11.21 -11.73
N GLY A 10 -3.11 -11.23 -12.75
CA GLY A 10 -2.73 -11.18 -14.16
C GLY A 10 -2.21 -9.81 -14.58
N GLU A 11 -1.05 -9.76 -15.23
CA GLU A 11 -0.43 -8.54 -15.76
C GLU A 11 -1.20 -7.92 -16.96
N ASP A 12 -2.05 -8.72 -17.60
CA ASP A 12 -2.92 -8.28 -18.69
C ASP A 12 -4.14 -7.49 -18.21
N TYR A 13 -4.32 -7.38 -16.89
CA TYR A 13 -5.45 -6.69 -16.29
C TYR A 13 -5.01 -5.47 -15.49
N ILE A 14 -5.78 -4.39 -15.59
CA ILE A 14 -5.67 -3.22 -14.72
C ILE A 14 -6.74 -3.28 -13.65
N ASP A 15 -6.38 -2.84 -12.44
CA ASP A 15 -7.28 -2.80 -11.29
C ASP A 15 -7.62 -1.34 -11.01
N LEU A 16 -8.90 -0.99 -11.07
CA LEU A 16 -9.38 0.35 -10.81
C LEU A 16 -10.29 0.37 -9.60
N LEU A 17 -10.07 1.33 -8.72
CA LEU A 17 -10.93 1.60 -7.57
C LEU A 17 -12.18 2.37 -8.02
N TYR A 18 -13.33 2.02 -7.47
CA TYR A 18 -14.56 2.78 -7.66
C TYR A 18 -15.31 2.95 -6.34
N ARG A 19 -15.95 4.10 -6.20
CA ARG A 19 -16.87 4.34 -5.08
C ARG A 19 -18.25 3.78 -5.42
N ARG A 20 -18.79 2.98 -4.53
CA ARG A 20 -20.14 2.44 -4.66
C ARG A 20 -21.17 3.55 -4.42
N SER A 21 -22.15 3.63 -5.29
CA SER A 21 -23.30 4.53 -5.17
C SER A 21 -24.53 3.83 -5.71
N ASP A 22 -25.72 4.34 -5.37
CA ASP A 22 -26.98 3.81 -5.90
C ASP A 22 -27.09 3.99 -7.43
N GLU A 23 -26.35 4.95 -8.00
CA GLU A 23 -26.27 5.21 -9.44
C GLU A 23 -25.29 4.31 -10.17
N PHE A 24 -24.25 3.81 -9.48
CA PHE A 24 -23.24 2.92 -10.03
C PHE A 24 -23.45 1.50 -9.51
N ASN A 25 -24.17 0.69 -10.28
CA ASN A 25 -24.38 -0.73 -9.99
C ASN A 25 -23.58 -1.59 -10.98
N PRO A 26 -22.46 -2.18 -10.57
CA PRO A 26 -21.65 -3.03 -11.43
C PRO A 26 -22.35 -4.33 -11.87
N GLY A 27 -23.49 -4.68 -11.29
CA GLY A 27 -24.35 -5.77 -11.75
C GLY A 27 -25.32 -5.39 -12.86
N ALA A 28 -25.36 -4.11 -13.29
CA ALA A 28 -26.20 -3.66 -14.40
C ALA A 28 -25.71 -4.19 -15.76
N GLU A 29 -26.62 -4.20 -16.74
CA GLU A 29 -26.26 -4.53 -18.13
C GLU A 29 -25.14 -3.61 -18.64
N GLY A 30 -24.02 -4.18 -19.10
CA GLY A 30 -22.83 -3.46 -19.55
C GLY A 30 -21.59 -3.69 -18.66
N PHE A 31 -21.77 -4.18 -17.42
CA PHE A 31 -20.65 -4.55 -16.54
C PHE A 31 -20.55 -6.07 -16.30
N ARG A 32 -21.35 -6.89 -16.99
CA ARG A 32 -21.42 -8.34 -16.78
C ARG A 32 -20.15 -9.09 -17.18
N ASP A 33 -19.34 -8.49 -18.06
CA ASP A 33 -18.12 -9.12 -18.58
C ASP A 33 -16.86 -8.77 -17.75
N TYR A 34 -17.00 -7.95 -16.70
CA TYR A 34 -15.91 -7.54 -15.83
C TYR A 34 -15.91 -8.30 -14.52
N CYS A 35 -14.73 -8.68 -14.03
CA CYS A 35 -14.64 -9.22 -12.68
C CYS A 35 -14.59 -8.05 -11.68
N ILE A 36 -15.39 -8.14 -10.64
CA ILE A 36 -15.55 -7.09 -9.64
C ILE A 36 -15.27 -7.66 -8.26
N THR A 37 -14.37 -7.01 -7.54
CA THR A 37 -14.05 -7.35 -6.14
C THR A 37 -14.61 -6.26 -5.23
N GLN A 38 -15.46 -6.64 -4.30
CA GLN A 38 -15.96 -5.74 -3.28
C GLN A 38 -14.96 -5.62 -2.14
N ILE A 39 -14.57 -4.39 -1.77
CA ILE A 39 -13.71 -4.10 -0.61
C ILE A 39 -14.59 -4.01 0.66
N ASP A 40 -15.52 -3.04 0.68
CA ASP A 40 -16.48 -2.81 1.76
C ASP A 40 -17.81 -2.28 1.18
N ASP A 41 -18.62 -1.64 2.01
CA ASP A 41 -19.89 -1.01 1.60
C ASP A 41 -19.70 0.25 0.75
N ARG A 42 -18.52 0.87 0.77
CA ARG A 42 -18.21 2.13 0.06
C ARG A 42 -17.34 1.93 -1.18
N TRP A 43 -16.46 0.93 -1.17
CA TRP A 43 -15.44 0.77 -2.20
C TRP A 43 -15.47 -0.60 -2.85
N GLY A 44 -15.12 -0.64 -4.12
CA GLY A 44 -14.90 -1.85 -4.90
C GLY A 44 -13.78 -1.67 -5.92
N ILE A 45 -13.40 -2.79 -6.53
CA ILE A 45 -12.37 -2.89 -7.55
C ILE A 45 -12.99 -3.45 -8.81
N ILE A 46 -12.75 -2.83 -9.96
CA ILE A 46 -13.05 -3.37 -11.29
C ILE A 46 -11.74 -3.83 -11.92
N HIS A 47 -11.73 -5.06 -12.43
CA HIS A 47 -10.61 -5.64 -13.15
C HIS A 47 -10.88 -5.59 -14.65
N LEU A 48 -10.13 -4.77 -15.39
CA LEU A 48 -10.32 -4.55 -16.83
C LEU A 48 -9.17 -5.17 -17.63
N ASN A 49 -9.47 -5.76 -18.78
CA ASN A 49 -8.44 -6.24 -19.70
C ASN A 49 -7.69 -5.06 -20.31
N ARG A 50 -6.38 -4.99 -20.10
CA ARG A 50 -5.50 -3.91 -20.58
C ARG A 50 -5.56 -3.71 -22.10
N ASN A 51 -5.73 -4.78 -22.87
CA ASN A 51 -5.79 -4.74 -24.32
C ASN A 51 -7.11 -4.13 -24.86
N GLU A 52 -8.14 -4.07 -24.02
CA GLU A 52 -9.47 -3.55 -24.37
C GLU A 52 -9.70 -2.13 -23.85
N THR A 53 -8.87 -1.64 -22.91
CA THR A 53 -9.08 -0.37 -22.22
C THR A 53 -8.44 0.84 -22.90
N GLY A 54 -7.59 0.65 -23.91
CA GLY A 54 -6.83 1.72 -24.52
C GLY A 54 -5.69 2.24 -23.62
N GLU A 55 -5.32 3.50 -23.77
CA GLU A 55 -4.22 4.10 -23.01
C GLU A 55 -4.59 4.28 -21.53
N VAL A 56 -3.74 3.77 -20.63
CA VAL A 56 -3.90 3.86 -19.18
C VAL A 56 -3.36 5.21 -18.71
N ASN A 57 -4.24 6.17 -18.51
CA ASN A 57 -3.92 7.51 -18.04
C ASN A 57 -5.07 8.13 -17.24
N TYR A 58 -4.80 9.23 -16.53
CA TYR A 58 -5.79 9.91 -15.70
C TYR A 58 -6.95 10.53 -16.49
N GLY A 59 -6.75 10.88 -17.75
CA GLY A 59 -7.80 11.44 -18.62
C GLY A 59 -8.88 10.42 -18.97
N ASN A 60 -8.51 9.13 -19.12
CA ASN A 60 -9.44 8.06 -19.49
C ASN A 60 -10.18 7.48 -18.29
N PHE A 61 -9.54 7.40 -17.11
CA PHE A 61 -10.10 6.69 -15.96
C PHE A 61 -10.28 7.56 -14.70
N GLY A 62 -9.75 8.78 -14.71
CA GLY A 62 -9.76 9.66 -13.55
C GLY A 62 -8.71 9.29 -12.49
N TYR A 63 -8.28 10.28 -11.73
CA TYR A 63 -7.21 10.14 -10.74
C TYR A 63 -7.55 9.17 -9.60
N THR A 64 -8.76 9.26 -9.05
CA THR A 64 -9.19 8.49 -7.88
C THR A 64 -9.37 7.00 -8.17
N SER A 65 -9.54 6.64 -9.44
CA SER A 65 -9.69 5.25 -9.83
C SER A 65 -8.38 4.46 -9.82
N PHE A 66 -7.23 5.15 -9.87
CA PHE A 66 -5.96 4.45 -9.78
C PHE A 66 -5.56 4.20 -8.33
N PRO A 67 -5.25 2.96 -7.96
CA PRO A 67 -4.67 2.66 -6.65
C PRO A 67 -3.28 3.30 -6.54
N VAL A 68 -2.96 3.82 -5.37
CA VAL A 68 -1.65 4.41 -5.08
C VAL A 68 -0.62 3.31 -4.84
N VAL A 69 0.65 3.60 -5.08
CA VAL A 69 1.77 2.70 -4.79
C VAL A 69 2.46 3.13 -3.49
N TYR A 70 2.92 2.14 -2.73
CA TYR A 70 3.57 2.30 -1.43
C TYR A 70 4.96 1.65 -1.43
N GLY A 71 5.91 2.28 -0.75
CA GLY A 71 7.25 1.76 -0.50
C GLY A 71 7.47 1.50 0.98
N THR A 72 8.57 0.79 1.30
CA THR A 72 8.96 0.49 2.68
C THR A 72 9.40 1.75 3.43
N GLN A 73 9.08 1.80 4.75
CA GLN A 73 9.41 2.90 5.64
C GLN A 73 10.16 2.37 6.87
N ASP A 74 11.01 3.20 7.51
CA ASP A 74 11.88 2.77 8.60
C ASP A 74 11.22 2.84 9.99
N TYR A 75 11.87 2.19 10.96
CA TYR A 75 11.43 1.99 12.34
C TYR A 75 12.39 2.57 13.35
N GLY A 76 11.94 3.52 14.09
CA GLY A 76 12.67 4.01 15.24
C GLY A 76 11.76 4.36 16.41
N ALA A 77 12.02 3.78 17.61
CA ALA A 77 11.70 4.37 18.90
C ALA A 77 10.56 3.78 19.74
N MET A 78 10.68 2.52 20.19
CA MET A 78 9.82 1.99 21.26
C MET A 78 9.95 2.81 22.56
N GLY A 79 11.14 3.32 22.88
CA GLY A 79 11.36 4.17 24.06
C GLY A 79 10.68 5.53 23.96
N ALA A 80 10.76 6.17 22.77
CA ALA A 80 10.12 7.47 22.54
C ALA A 80 8.58 7.38 22.53
N ALA A 81 8.03 6.23 22.15
CA ALA A 81 6.59 5.97 22.18
C ALA A 81 6.06 5.59 23.56
N GLY A 82 6.90 5.50 24.60
CA GLY A 82 6.50 5.12 25.95
C GLY A 82 6.13 3.64 26.14
N ILE A 83 6.40 2.79 25.16
CA ILE A 83 6.04 1.36 25.18
C ILE A 83 6.77 0.64 26.31
N THR A 84 8.05 0.92 26.51
CA THR A 84 8.85 0.31 27.58
C THR A 84 8.26 0.63 28.96
N GLN A 85 7.86 1.88 29.18
CA GLN A 85 7.26 2.32 30.46
C GLN A 85 5.92 1.62 30.74
N VAL A 86 5.06 1.45 29.73
CA VAL A 86 3.77 0.76 29.88
C VAL A 86 3.96 -0.73 30.17
N ARG A 87 4.92 -1.37 29.49
CA ARG A 87 5.22 -2.79 29.66
C ARG A 87 5.80 -3.11 31.05
N GLU A 88 6.62 -2.23 31.59
CA GLU A 88 7.29 -2.38 32.89
C GLU A 88 6.41 -1.99 34.09
N GLN A 89 5.17 -1.55 33.85
CA GLN A 89 4.21 -1.24 34.90
C GLN A 89 3.87 -2.50 35.69
N PRO A 90 4.17 -2.58 37.03
CA PRO A 90 4.05 -3.81 37.82
C PRO A 90 2.64 -4.37 37.92
N PHE A 91 1.62 -3.52 37.76
CA PHE A 91 0.21 -3.90 37.91
C PHE A 91 -0.49 -4.19 36.59
N LEU A 92 0.02 -3.69 35.45
CA LEU A 92 -0.60 -3.87 34.16
C LEU A 92 0.02 -5.01 33.38
N ALA A 93 1.36 -5.19 33.43
CA ALA A 93 2.14 -6.24 32.78
C ALA A 93 1.67 -6.49 31.33
N LEU A 94 1.41 -5.42 30.57
CA LEU A 94 0.82 -5.49 29.23
C LEU A 94 1.86 -6.01 28.23
N ARG A 95 1.77 -7.29 27.92
CA ARG A 95 2.66 -8.00 27.00
C ARG A 95 1.98 -8.41 25.70
N GLY A 96 0.72 -8.02 25.49
CA GLY A 96 -0.07 -8.39 24.29
C GLY A 96 -0.70 -9.79 24.36
N THR A 97 -0.64 -10.49 25.50
CA THR A 97 -1.27 -11.81 25.67
C THR A 97 -2.76 -11.73 25.38
N GLY A 98 -3.28 -12.67 24.57
CA GLY A 98 -4.69 -12.69 24.16
C GLY A 98 -5.01 -11.72 23.00
N THR A 99 -3.99 -11.15 22.35
CA THR A 99 -4.16 -10.28 21.17
C THR A 99 -3.39 -10.80 19.97
N LEU A 100 -3.84 -10.38 18.78
CA LEU A 100 -3.11 -10.58 17.54
C LEU A 100 -2.37 -9.31 17.12
N ILE A 101 -1.18 -9.47 16.55
CA ILE A 101 -0.54 -8.45 15.74
C ILE A 101 -0.62 -8.90 14.28
N GLY A 102 -1.29 -8.09 13.46
CA GLY A 102 -1.34 -8.26 12.02
C GLY A 102 -0.27 -7.41 11.36
N ILE A 103 0.48 -7.96 10.41
CA ILE A 103 1.54 -7.26 9.69
C ILE A 103 1.25 -7.35 8.21
N VAL A 104 1.22 -6.19 7.54
CA VAL A 104 1.10 -6.09 6.08
C VAL A 104 2.38 -5.47 5.56
N ASP A 105 3.25 -6.29 4.98
CA ASP A 105 4.61 -5.86 4.62
C ASP A 105 5.25 -6.75 3.52
N THR A 106 6.57 -6.68 3.39
CA THR A 106 7.38 -7.34 2.35
C THR A 106 7.55 -8.84 2.52
N GLY A 107 7.13 -9.39 3.66
CA GLY A 107 7.25 -10.79 4.03
C GLY A 107 7.81 -11.00 5.42
N ILE A 108 8.25 -12.23 5.70
CA ILE A 108 8.83 -12.60 6.98
C ILE A 108 9.81 -13.78 6.81
N ARG A 109 10.91 -13.75 7.56
CA ARG A 109 11.80 -14.91 7.77
C ARG A 109 11.28 -15.67 8.99
N TYR A 110 10.28 -16.51 8.80
CA TYR A 110 9.57 -17.18 9.89
C TYR A 110 10.48 -18.14 10.69
N GLU A 111 11.60 -18.59 10.11
CA GLU A 111 12.60 -19.44 10.78
C GLU A 111 13.47 -18.66 11.78
N HIS A 112 13.40 -17.32 11.74
CA HIS A 112 14.22 -16.51 12.65
C HIS A 112 13.80 -16.80 14.10
N GLU A 113 14.81 -16.99 14.96
CA GLU A 113 14.64 -17.42 16.35
C GLU A 113 13.71 -16.53 17.19
N VAL A 114 13.53 -15.24 16.84
CA VAL A 114 12.60 -14.33 17.53
C VAL A 114 11.12 -14.72 17.35
N PHE A 115 10.81 -15.62 16.42
CA PHE A 115 9.46 -16.12 16.15
C PHE A 115 9.24 -17.54 16.65
N VAL A 116 10.27 -18.15 17.25
CA VAL A 116 10.21 -19.53 17.72
C VAL A 116 10.25 -19.53 19.25
N ARG A 117 9.27 -20.20 19.88
CA ARG A 117 9.19 -20.36 21.34
C ARG A 117 10.24 -21.35 21.82
N GLU A 118 10.45 -21.40 23.13
CA GLU A 118 11.37 -22.35 23.78
C GLU A 118 11.04 -23.82 23.47
N ASP A 119 9.75 -24.14 23.27
CA ASP A 119 9.30 -25.47 22.89
C ASP A 119 9.46 -25.80 21.40
N GLY A 120 10.06 -24.91 20.62
CA GLY A 120 10.28 -25.02 19.18
C GLY A 120 9.08 -24.64 18.33
N SER A 121 7.95 -24.27 18.92
CA SER A 121 6.75 -23.86 18.17
C SER A 121 6.80 -22.40 17.72
N SER A 122 6.15 -22.10 16.58
CA SER A 122 6.07 -20.73 16.07
C SER A 122 5.02 -19.89 16.80
N ILE A 123 5.34 -18.60 17.04
CA ILE A 123 4.37 -17.58 17.47
C ILE A 123 3.50 -17.07 16.31
N ILE A 124 3.83 -17.44 15.06
CA ILE A 124 3.11 -17.02 13.86
C ILE A 124 1.94 -17.96 13.64
N ASP A 125 0.74 -17.41 13.63
CA ASP A 125 -0.50 -18.17 13.44
C ASP A 125 -0.74 -18.51 11.99
N ALA A 126 -0.52 -17.54 11.10
CA ALA A 126 -0.66 -17.72 9.66
C ALA A 126 0.18 -16.69 8.90
N VAL A 127 0.59 -17.08 7.69
CA VAL A 127 1.20 -16.18 6.71
C VAL A 127 0.40 -16.29 5.40
N TRP A 128 -0.15 -15.17 4.93
CA TRP A 128 -0.67 -15.09 3.58
C TRP A 128 0.42 -14.57 2.64
N ASP A 129 0.92 -15.44 1.78
CA ASP A 129 1.85 -15.05 0.71
C ASP A 129 1.05 -14.73 -0.57
N GLN A 130 0.96 -13.44 -0.90
CA GLN A 130 0.28 -12.96 -2.10
C GLN A 130 1.07 -13.27 -3.39
N THR A 131 2.34 -13.68 -3.28
CA THR A 131 3.19 -14.02 -4.43
C THR A 131 3.12 -15.51 -4.80
N ALA A 132 2.59 -16.34 -3.91
CA ALA A 132 2.48 -17.78 -4.13
C ALA A 132 1.39 -18.11 -5.16
N GLU A 133 1.61 -19.16 -5.93
CA GLU A 133 0.57 -19.74 -6.77
C GLU A 133 -0.52 -20.40 -5.90
N ASN A 134 -1.76 -20.34 -6.35
CA ASN A 134 -2.85 -21.03 -5.68
C ASN A 134 -2.58 -22.53 -5.70
N ALA A 135 -2.60 -23.17 -4.54
CA ALA A 135 -2.49 -24.61 -4.46
C ALA A 135 -3.83 -25.27 -4.82
N ASP A 136 -3.81 -26.22 -5.76
CA ASP A 136 -5.00 -27.00 -6.12
C ASP A 136 -5.37 -28.04 -5.06
N SER A 137 -4.46 -28.33 -4.11
CA SER A 137 -4.66 -29.29 -3.03
C SER A 137 -4.10 -28.79 -1.71
N PHE A 138 -4.89 -28.91 -0.64
CA PHE A 138 -4.50 -28.56 0.72
C PHE A 138 -4.36 -29.82 1.58
N SER A 139 -3.27 -29.90 2.34
CA SER A 139 -2.98 -31.06 3.18
C SER A 139 -3.80 -31.12 4.47
N PHE A 140 -4.27 -29.99 4.97
CA PHE A 140 -5.01 -29.87 6.23
C PHE A 140 -6.33 -29.12 6.05
N ASN A 141 -7.36 -29.49 6.82
CA ASN A 141 -8.65 -28.80 6.80
C ASN A 141 -8.52 -27.32 7.16
N THR A 142 -7.73 -27.00 8.19
CA THR A 142 -7.48 -25.61 8.62
C THR A 142 -6.82 -24.78 7.51
N GLU A 143 -5.88 -25.35 6.75
CA GLU A 143 -5.27 -24.68 5.61
C GLU A 143 -6.30 -24.37 4.53
N ARG A 144 -7.20 -25.31 4.22
CA ARG A 144 -8.28 -25.12 3.26
C ARG A 144 -9.24 -24.01 3.68
N GLU A 145 -9.60 -23.96 4.97
CA GLU A 145 -10.49 -22.93 5.52
C GLU A 145 -9.85 -21.54 5.39
N LEU A 146 -8.57 -21.38 5.77
CA LEU A 146 -7.84 -20.13 5.65
C LEU A 146 -7.65 -19.69 4.19
N ASN A 147 -7.35 -20.62 3.27
CA ASN A 147 -7.21 -20.30 1.86
C ASN A 147 -8.53 -19.90 1.20
N ASN A 148 -9.68 -20.30 1.75
CA ASN A 148 -10.99 -19.82 1.30
C ASN A 148 -11.26 -18.33 1.67
N MET A 149 -10.46 -17.73 2.56
CA MET A 149 -10.56 -16.32 2.92
C MET A 149 -9.87 -15.39 1.91
N VAL A 150 -9.04 -15.93 1.03
CA VAL A 150 -8.25 -15.18 0.06
C VAL A 150 -8.63 -15.56 -1.37
N MET A 151 -8.47 -14.61 -2.31
CA MET A 151 -8.82 -14.83 -3.72
C MET A 151 -7.62 -15.25 -4.57
N TYR A 152 -6.41 -15.07 -4.06
CA TYR A 152 -5.14 -15.37 -4.73
C TYR A 152 -4.05 -15.60 -3.69
N GLY A 153 -2.90 -16.08 -4.14
CA GLY A 153 -1.81 -16.44 -3.23
C GLY A 153 -2.13 -17.67 -2.40
N ARG A 154 -1.34 -17.89 -1.36
CA ARG A 154 -1.52 -19.04 -0.47
C ARG A 154 -1.37 -18.63 0.99
N VAL A 155 -2.22 -19.20 1.86
CA VAL A 155 -2.14 -19.03 3.31
C VAL A 155 -1.49 -20.29 3.91
N TYR A 156 -0.40 -20.08 4.63
CA TYR A 156 0.31 -21.09 5.41
C TYR A 156 -0.12 -20.98 6.87
N ALA A 157 -0.76 -22.00 7.39
CA ALA A 157 -1.21 -22.05 8.77
C ALA A 157 -0.09 -22.43 9.74
N ASN A 158 -0.27 -22.14 11.03
CA ASN A 158 0.70 -22.44 12.10
C ASN A 158 1.20 -23.89 12.09
N ALA A 159 0.31 -24.86 11.80
CA ALA A 159 0.69 -26.28 11.72
C ALA A 159 1.76 -26.54 10.65
N MET A 160 1.61 -25.94 9.46
CA MET A 160 2.60 -26.06 8.38
C MET A 160 3.92 -25.34 8.71
N ILE A 161 3.81 -24.17 9.36
CA ILE A 161 5.00 -23.42 9.81
C ILE A 161 5.80 -24.27 10.82
N ASN A 162 5.13 -24.92 11.77
CA ASN A 162 5.77 -25.80 12.74
C ASN A 162 6.36 -27.06 12.09
N GLU A 163 5.67 -27.62 11.08
CA GLU A 163 6.22 -28.72 10.28
C GLU A 163 7.50 -28.31 9.56
N ALA A 164 7.46 -27.12 8.92
CA ALA A 164 8.63 -26.53 8.24
C ALA A 164 9.79 -26.31 9.21
N LEU A 165 9.55 -25.74 10.39
CA LEU A 165 10.58 -25.50 11.40
C LEU A 165 11.24 -26.81 11.89
N SER A 166 10.55 -27.93 11.82
CA SER A 166 11.05 -29.25 12.20
C SER A 166 11.79 -29.98 11.06
N ALA A 167 11.70 -29.46 9.83
CA ALA A 167 12.28 -30.07 8.65
C ALA A 167 13.74 -29.63 8.41
N PRO A 168 14.56 -30.43 7.74
CA PRO A 168 15.92 -30.05 7.36
C PRO A 168 15.98 -28.83 6.44
N ASN A 169 14.97 -28.67 5.56
CA ASN A 169 14.84 -27.58 4.60
C ASN A 169 13.47 -26.91 4.74
N PRO A 170 13.29 -25.98 5.69
CA PRO A 170 11.99 -25.34 5.95
C PRO A 170 11.33 -24.71 4.72
N GLN A 171 12.14 -24.10 3.84
CA GLN A 171 11.68 -23.42 2.62
C GLN A 171 11.07 -24.34 1.56
N GLU A 172 11.27 -25.66 1.64
CA GLU A 172 10.60 -26.63 0.75
C GLU A 172 9.14 -26.82 1.14
N ILE A 173 8.77 -26.58 2.41
CA ILE A 173 7.41 -26.71 2.94
C ILE A 173 6.70 -25.35 2.92
N VAL A 174 7.37 -24.32 3.43
CA VAL A 174 6.83 -22.94 3.50
C VAL A 174 7.82 -21.98 2.81
N PRO A 175 7.71 -21.78 1.48
CA PRO A 175 8.67 -20.96 0.69
C PRO A 175 8.47 -19.46 0.88
N VAL A 176 8.15 -19.02 2.09
CA VAL A 176 7.94 -17.62 2.40
C VAL A 176 9.26 -16.95 2.74
N THR A 177 9.54 -15.84 2.08
CA THR A 177 10.74 -15.03 2.28
C THR A 177 10.35 -13.57 2.50
N ASP A 178 11.32 -12.78 2.96
CA ASP A 178 11.17 -11.32 3.07
C ASP A 178 11.92 -10.63 1.92
N ALA A 179 11.17 -9.99 1.01
CA ALA A 179 11.70 -9.46 -0.24
C ALA A 179 12.56 -8.20 -0.08
N ALA A 180 12.37 -7.41 0.99
CA ALA A 180 13.03 -6.11 1.19
C ALA A 180 14.14 -6.15 2.26
N GLY A 181 15.01 -7.14 2.15
CA GLY A 181 16.19 -7.22 3.04
C GLY A 181 15.87 -7.47 4.51
N GLY A 182 14.66 -7.91 4.83
CA GLY A 182 14.25 -8.20 6.20
C GLY A 182 13.33 -7.13 6.82
N HIS A 183 12.75 -6.22 6.01
CA HIS A 183 11.91 -5.13 6.51
C HIS A 183 10.71 -5.64 7.31
N GLY A 184 9.87 -6.51 6.76
CA GLY A 184 8.74 -7.08 7.46
C GLY A 184 9.16 -7.97 8.66
N THR A 185 10.29 -8.66 8.55
CA THR A 185 10.87 -9.45 9.64
C THR A 185 11.26 -8.56 10.82
N MET A 186 11.89 -7.42 10.56
CA MET A 186 12.29 -6.45 11.57
C MET A 186 11.07 -5.84 12.26
N LEU A 187 10.04 -5.49 11.49
CA LEU A 187 8.75 -5.03 11.99
C LEU A 187 8.08 -6.02 12.95
N ALA A 188 8.15 -7.30 12.61
CA ALA A 188 7.53 -8.39 13.33
C ALA A 188 8.29 -8.79 14.59
N GLY A 189 9.53 -8.34 14.80
CA GLY A 189 10.41 -8.78 15.86
C GLY A 189 9.76 -8.74 17.24
N GLN A 190 9.76 -9.90 17.94
CA GLN A 190 9.09 -10.04 19.22
C GLN A 190 10.07 -10.00 20.41
N GLU A 191 10.56 -11.11 20.89
CA GLU A 191 11.37 -11.15 22.11
C GLU A 191 12.53 -12.14 21.97
N LYS A 192 13.74 -11.67 22.32
CA LYS A 192 14.91 -12.49 22.59
C LYS A 192 15.65 -11.95 23.81
N PRO A 193 15.22 -12.31 25.03
CA PRO A 193 15.80 -11.82 26.28
C PRO A 193 17.29 -12.13 26.40
N GLU A 194 17.73 -13.27 25.89
CA GLU A 194 19.13 -13.70 25.88
C GLU A 194 20.04 -12.76 25.07
N GLN A 195 19.46 -12.07 24.06
CA GLN A 195 20.15 -11.09 23.23
C GLN A 195 19.84 -9.65 23.64
N GLY A 196 19.09 -9.44 24.72
CA GLY A 196 18.69 -8.12 25.22
C GLY A 196 17.62 -7.43 24.35
N PHE A 197 16.96 -8.18 23.44
CA PHE A 197 15.90 -7.64 22.60
C PHE A 197 14.52 -8.06 23.13
N THR A 198 13.62 -7.09 23.25
CA THR A 198 12.21 -7.33 23.57
C THR A 198 11.33 -6.41 22.74
N GLY A 199 10.48 -6.97 21.90
CA GLY A 199 9.50 -6.25 21.08
C GLY A 199 8.40 -5.59 21.92
N ALA A 200 7.51 -4.87 21.23
CA ALA A 200 6.45 -4.10 21.89
C ALA A 200 5.43 -4.99 22.63
N ALA A 201 5.09 -6.15 22.08
CA ALA A 201 4.05 -7.04 22.60
C ALA A 201 4.48 -8.52 22.51
N PRO A 202 5.46 -8.95 23.32
CA PRO A 202 6.08 -10.27 23.20
C PRO A 202 5.16 -11.44 23.50
N GLY A 203 4.02 -11.22 24.13
CA GLY A 203 2.99 -12.23 24.41
C GLY A 203 1.89 -12.31 23.34
N ALA A 204 1.95 -11.48 22.29
CA ALA A 204 0.98 -11.53 21.20
C ALA A 204 1.30 -12.65 20.21
N ARG A 205 0.29 -13.08 19.45
CA ARG A 205 0.43 -13.99 18.31
C ARG A 205 0.49 -13.16 17.01
N LEU A 206 1.19 -13.64 16.00
CA LEU A 206 1.38 -12.92 14.75
C LEU A 206 0.55 -13.51 13.61
N VAL A 207 0.01 -12.63 12.77
CA VAL A 207 -0.53 -13.00 11.44
C VAL A 207 0.09 -12.06 10.42
N VAL A 208 0.70 -12.60 9.37
CA VAL A 208 1.51 -11.82 8.43
C VAL A 208 0.93 -11.92 7.04
N VAL A 209 0.93 -10.80 6.34
CA VAL A 209 0.65 -10.72 4.90
C VAL A 209 1.92 -10.30 4.19
N LYS A 210 2.46 -11.18 3.37
CA LYS A 210 3.53 -10.88 2.43
C LYS A 210 2.93 -10.34 1.15
N LEU A 211 3.19 -9.08 0.86
CA LEU A 211 2.68 -8.39 -0.30
C LEU A 211 3.38 -8.83 -1.60
N ARG A 212 2.64 -8.81 -2.69
CA ARG A 212 3.18 -8.91 -4.04
C ARG A 212 3.52 -7.52 -4.59
N GLN A 213 4.44 -7.47 -5.52
CA GLN A 213 4.79 -6.24 -6.24
C GLN A 213 3.60 -5.68 -7.01
N ALA A 214 3.53 -4.35 -7.09
CA ALA A 214 2.55 -3.67 -7.93
C ALA A 214 2.71 -4.07 -9.40
N LYS A 215 1.58 -4.24 -10.09
CA LYS A 215 1.52 -4.58 -11.51
C LYS A 215 2.25 -3.56 -12.39
N ARG A 216 2.73 -4.00 -13.53
CA ARG A 216 3.51 -3.19 -14.48
C ARG A 216 2.80 -1.90 -14.88
N TYR A 217 1.49 -1.96 -15.21
CA TYR A 217 0.74 -0.76 -15.61
C TYR A 217 0.78 0.36 -14.57
N LEU A 218 0.75 -0.02 -13.29
CA LEU A 218 0.76 0.92 -12.16
C LEU A 218 2.16 1.51 -11.97
N ARG A 219 3.20 0.67 -12.09
CA ARG A 219 4.59 1.11 -12.07
C ARG A 219 4.90 2.08 -13.21
N ASP A 220 4.38 1.81 -14.43
CA ASP A 220 4.51 2.69 -15.61
C ASP A 220 3.75 4.01 -15.38
N LEU A 221 2.55 3.96 -14.80
CA LEU A 221 1.75 5.16 -14.50
C LEU A 221 2.48 6.11 -13.55
N TYR A 222 3.09 5.57 -12.51
CA TYR A 222 3.82 6.34 -11.49
C TYR A 222 5.31 6.53 -11.78
N LEU A 223 5.79 6.06 -12.94
CA LEU A 223 7.19 6.13 -13.38
C LEU A 223 8.16 5.49 -12.33
N VAL A 224 7.74 4.38 -11.75
CA VAL A 224 8.55 3.66 -10.75
C VAL A 224 9.70 2.94 -11.43
N ASN A 225 10.91 3.14 -10.93
CA ASN A 225 12.12 2.46 -11.42
C ASN A 225 11.96 0.94 -11.34
N ASP A 226 12.46 0.20 -12.36
CA ASP A 226 12.32 -1.26 -12.44
C ASP A 226 12.90 -2.00 -11.23
N ASN A 227 13.93 -1.46 -10.59
CA ASN A 227 14.58 -2.04 -9.42
C ASN A 227 13.93 -1.63 -8.09
N ALA A 228 12.97 -0.70 -8.09
CA ALA A 228 12.34 -0.25 -6.87
C ALA A 228 11.20 -1.19 -6.45
N LEU A 229 11.15 -1.51 -5.16
CA LEU A 229 10.05 -2.25 -4.57
C LEU A 229 8.88 -1.30 -4.33
N CYS A 230 7.72 -1.63 -4.87
CA CYS A 230 6.49 -0.91 -4.58
C CYS A 230 5.28 -1.85 -4.60
N TYR A 231 4.28 -1.50 -3.83
CA TYR A 231 3.10 -2.32 -3.55
C TYR A 231 1.83 -1.56 -3.87
N SER A 232 0.83 -2.24 -4.39
CA SER A 232 -0.45 -1.64 -4.72
C SER A 232 -1.28 -1.38 -3.46
N GLU A 233 -1.93 -0.24 -3.40
CA GLU A 233 -2.94 0.07 -2.38
C GLU A 233 -4.00 -1.03 -2.24
N ILE A 234 -4.41 -1.64 -3.34
CA ILE A 234 -5.39 -2.73 -3.38
C ILE A 234 -4.88 -3.95 -2.61
N ASP A 235 -3.64 -4.37 -2.84
CA ASP A 235 -3.06 -5.54 -2.18
C ASP A 235 -2.90 -5.31 -0.67
N ILE A 236 -2.60 -4.07 -0.26
CA ILE A 236 -2.56 -3.67 1.15
C ILE A 236 -3.97 -3.74 1.77
N ILE A 237 -4.99 -3.20 1.10
CA ILE A 237 -6.39 -3.23 1.57
C ILE A 237 -6.87 -4.68 1.72
N LEU A 238 -6.61 -5.53 0.73
CA LEU A 238 -6.97 -6.96 0.80
C LEU A 238 -6.20 -7.68 1.91
N GLY A 239 -4.94 -7.31 2.14
CA GLY A 239 -4.15 -7.80 3.28
C GLY A 239 -4.78 -7.46 4.62
N ILE A 240 -5.16 -6.21 4.82
CA ILE A 240 -5.84 -5.75 6.04
C ILE A 240 -7.18 -6.48 6.20
N ARG A 241 -7.93 -6.66 5.13
CA ARG A 241 -9.19 -7.40 5.14
C ARG A 241 -8.99 -8.84 5.61
N PHE A 242 -8.03 -9.56 5.06
CA PHE A 242 -7.68 -10.91 5.51
C PHE A 242 -7.38 -10.96 7.01
N LEU A 243 -6.55 -10.03 7.52
CA LEU A 243 -6.21 -9.96 8.94
C LEU A 243 -7.45 -9.74 9.83
N GLN A 244 -8.40 -8.92 9.39
CA GLN A 244 -9.65 -8.71 10.12
C GLN A 244 -10.54 -9.97 10.12
N GLU A 245 -10.65 -10.65 8.97
CA GLU A 245 -11.42 -11.88 8.85
C GLU A 245 -10.81 -12.98 9.71
N TYR A 246 -9.48 -13.12 9.69
CA TYR A 246 -8.75 -14.03 10.57
C TYR A 246 -9.03 -13.75 12.05
N ALA A 247 -8.89 -12.49 12.48
CA ALA A 247 -9.12 -12.08 13.86
C ALA A 247 -10.57 -12.34 14.33
N ARG A 248 -11.54 -12.18 13.41
CA ARG A 248 -12.96 -12.50 13.67
C ARG A 248 -13.17 -14.01 13.86
N GLU A 249 -12.54 -14.82 13.01
CA GLU A 249 -12.64 -16.28 13.08
C GLU A 249 -12.10 -16.83 14.41
N VAL A 250 -10.90 -16.36 14.80
CA VAL A 250 -10.29 -16.78 16.08
C VAL A 250 -10.82 -16.00 17.30
N ARG A 251 -11.74 -15.05 17.10
CA ARG A 251 -12.39 -14.22 18.13
C ARG A 251 -11.40 -13.46 19.01
N MET A 252 -10.36 -12.91 18.40
CA MET A 252 -9.34 -12.13 19.11
C MET A 252 -9.30 -10.67 18.64
N PRO A 253 -8.97 -9.70 19.51
CA PRO A 253 -8.64 -8.36 19.08
C PRO A 253 -7.34 -8.38 18.28
N ILE A 254 -7.21 -7.43 17.35
CA ILE A 254 -6.04 -7.32 16.48
C ILE A 254 -5.54 -5.87 16.40
N SER A 255 -4.21 -5.71 16.53
CA SER A 255 -3.49 -4.50 16.15
C SER A 255 -2.76 -4.74 14.82
N ILE A 256 -3.12 -4.00 13.79
CA ILE A 256 -2.56 -4.14 12.45
C ILE A 256 -1.48 -3.09 12.23
N ILE A 257 -0.33 -3.50 11.72
CA ILE A 257 0.79 -2.64 11.36
C ILE A 257 0.90 -2.62 9.83
N VAL A 258 0.91 -1.42 9.26
CA VAL A 258 1.24 -1.18 7.86
C VAL A 258 2.52 -0.36 7.81
N GLY A 259 3.65 -1.02 7.56
CA GLY A 259 5.00 -0.45 7.55
C GLY A 259 5.35 0.24 6.23
N LEU A 260 4.36 0.67 5.47
CA LEU A 260 4.51 1.18 4.10
C LEU A 260 3.96 2.60 4.01
N GLY A 261 4.51 3.40 3.09
CA GLY A 261 4.09 4.78 2.89
C GLY A 261 4.19 5.23 1.44
N THR A 262 3.59 6.38 1.15
CA THR A 262 3.61 7.02 -0.16
C THR A 262 3.72 8.52 -0.02
N ASN A 263 4.35 9.17 -1.00
CA ASN A 263 4.36 10.63 -1.13
C ASN A 263 3.28 11.15 -2.11
N ILE A 264 2.55 10.24 -2.77
CA ILE A 264 1.53 10.60 -3.77
C ILE A 264 0.16 10.66 -3.10
N SER A 265 -0.06 11.69 -2.30
CA SER A 265 -1.38 11.97 -1.74
C SER A 265 -1.46 13.42 -1.27
N SER A 266 -2.63 13.84 -0.80
CA SER A 266 -2.83 15.19 -0.26
C SER A 266 -2.15 15.41 1.12
N HIS A 267 -1.49 14.42 1.69
CA HIS A 267 -0.95 14.39 3.05
C HIS A 267 -2.00 14.66 4.16
N ARG A 268 -3.28 14.40 3.85
CA ARG A 268 -4.43 14.61 4.76
C ARG A 268 -5.22 13.31 5.02
N GLY A 269 -4.61 12.15 4.78
CA GLY A 269 -5.32 10.88 4.93
C GLY A 269 -6.44 10.69 3.90
N SER A 270 -6.21 11.04 2.65
CA SER A 270 -7.21 11.08 1.59
C SER A 270 -7.02 10.05 0.48
N THR A 271 -6.33 8.96 0.76
CA THR A 271 -6.31 7.78 -0.12
C THR A 271 -7.49 6.87 0.21
N VAL A 272 -7.79 5.91 -0.67
CA VAL A 272 -8.82 4.90 -0.41
C VAL A 272 -8.42 4.03 0.79
N LEU A 273 -7.12 3.70 0.91
CA LEU A 273 -6.58 3.00 2.07
C LEU A 273 -6.82 3.77 3.37
N SER A 274 -6.60 5.09 3.36
CA SER A 274 -6.82 5.93 4.54
C SER A 274 -8.29 5.92 4.97
N ASP A 275 -9.21 6.04 4.02
CA ASP A 275 -10.66 5.98 4.27
C ASP A 275 -11.09 4.59 4.75
N TYR A 276 -10.48 3.52 4.23
CA TYR A 276 -10.71 2.15 4.66
C TYR A 276 -10.22 1.94 6.10
N ILE A 277 -9.01 2.41 6.44
CA ILE A 277 -8.44 2.33 7.80
C ILE A 277 -9.30 3.10 8.81
N ASP A 278 -9.78 4.30 8.46
CA ASP A 278 -10.68 5.08 9.32
C ASP A 278 -11.97 4.32 9.64
N ASN A 279 -12.54 3.65 8.65
CA ASN A 279 -13.73 2.80 8.85
C ASN A 279 -13.46 1.61 9.79
N ILE A 280 -12.28 0.99 9.68
CA ILE A 280 -11.88 -0.12 10.56
C ILE A 280 -11.74 0.34 12.01
N GLY A 281 -11.10 1.49 12.23
CA GLY A 281 -10.83 2.07 13.55
C GLY A 281 -12.08 2.35 14.38
N ARG A 282 -13.26 2.35 13.77
CA ARG A 282 -14.56 2.50 14.46
C ARG A 282 -15.04 1.21 15.12
N ASN A 283 -14.41 0.08 14.83
CA ASN A 283 -14.81 -1.22 15.36
C ASN A 283 -14.00 -1.57 16.63
N ILE A 284 -14.70 -1.99 17.68
CA ILE A 284 -14.08 -2.42 18.93
C ILE A 284 -13.14 -3.62 18.66
N GLY A 285 -11.96 -3.59 19.28
CA GLY A 285 -10.95 -4.64 19.15
C GLY A 285 -10.16 -4.60 17.84
N ARG A 286 -10.25 -3.50 17.11
CA ARG A 286 -9.48 -3.24 15.89
C ARG A 286 -8.64 -1.98 16.08
N CYS A 287 -7.36 -2.06 15.76
CA CYS A 287 -6.44 -0.92 15.70
C CYS A 287 -5.59 -1.05 14.45
N VAL A 288 -5.35 0.06 13.76
CA VAL A 288 -4.40 0.09 12.64
C VAL A 288 -3.39 1.18 12.90
N THR A 289 -2.12 0.83 12.80
CA THR A 289 -0.98 1.74 12.97
C THR A 289 -0.21 1.83 11.66
N THR A 290 0.11 3.06 11.27
CA THR A 290 0.94 3.35 10.10
C THR A 290 2.20 4.13 10.52
N CYS A 291 3.23 4.09 9.70
CA CYS A 291 4.46 4.87 9.90
C CYS A 291 4.33 6.28 9.33
N THR A 292 5.18 7.20 9.79
CA THR A 292 5.24 8.60 9.32
C THR A 292 6.24 8.81 8.18
N GLY A 293 6.98 7.78 7.80
CA GLY A 293 7.97 7.80 6.71
C GLY A 293 9.36 8.27 7.11
N ASN A 294 10.32 8.08 6.18
CA ASN A 294 11.76 8.33 6.37
C ASN A 294 12.27 9.56 5.62
N TYR A 295 11.41 10.19 4.84
CA TYR A 295 11.82 11.20 3.85
C TYR A 295 11.81 12.63 4.37
N ALA A 296 11.77 12.87 5.69
CA ALA A 296 11.70 14.21 6.29
C ALA A 296 12.72 15.20 5.75
N ASN A 297 13.97 14.73 5.51
CA ASN A 297 15.08 15.55 5.00
C ASN A 297 15.32 15.42 3.49
N SER A 298 14.51 14.65 2.79
CA SER A 298 14.73 14.34 1.36
C SER A 298 14.22 15.42 0.41
N ARG A 299 13.61 16.49 0.95
CA ARG A 299 13.11 17.65 0.18
C ARG A 299 12.12 17.23 -0.93
N LEU A 300 11.29 16.23 -0.67
CA LEU A 300 10.26 15.72 -1.59
C LEU A 300 8.91 16.42 -1.43
N HIS A 301 8.83 17.44 -0.55
CA HIS A 301 7.61 18.18 -0.26
C HIS A 301 7.88 19.68 -0.27
N PHE A 302 6.98 20.43 -0.90
CA PHE A 302 6.94 21.89 -0.89
C PHE A 302 5.57 22.37 -0.38
N ARG A 303 5.57 23.38 0.47
CA ARG A 303 4.37 24.08 0.89
C ARG A 303 4.58 25.59 0.69
N GLY A 304 3.63 26.24 0.01
CA GLY A 304 3.64 27.68 -0.23
C GLY A 304 2.26 28.28 -0.12
N ASN A 305 2.21 29.60 0.12
CA ASN A 305 1.00 30.40 0.08
C ASN A 305 1.16 31.49 -0.97
N LEU A 306 0.29 31.52 -1.97
CA LEU A 306 0.23 32.62 -2.93
C LEU A 306 -0.48 33.79 -2.25
N VAL A 307 0.27 34.86 -2.01
CA VAL A 307 -0.33 36.07 -1.43
C VAL A 307 -1.02 36.92 -2.50
N PRO A 308 -2.05 37.73 -2.17
CA PRO A 308 -2.90 38.41 -3.17
C PRO A 308 -2.15 39.22 -4.22
N ASP A 309 -1.01 39.84 -3.85
CA ASP A 309 -0.21 40.71 -4.75
C ASP A 309 0.91 39.94 -5.46
N ALA A 310 1.11 38.68 -5.21
CA ALA A 310 2.11 37.84 -5.90
C ALA A 310 1.55 37.31 -7.21
N GLU A 311 2.26 37.55 -8.30
CA GLU A 311 1.88 37.05 -9.61
C GLU A 311 2.10 35.52 -9.72
N TYR A 312 3.13 34.99 -9.06
CA TYR A 312 3.47 33.56 -9.04
C TYR A 312 4.33 33.18 -7.82
N ILE A 313 4.42 31.89 -7.54
CA ILE A 313 5.37 31.28 -6.61
C ILE A 313 6.33 30.42 -7.44
N PRO A 314 7.64 30.69 -7.45
CA PRO A 314 8.61 29.81 -8.10
C PRO A 314 8.84 28.57 -7.25
N ILE A 315 8.80 27.40 -7.89
CA ILE A 315 9.11 26.10 -7.29
C ILE A 315 10.25 25.50 -8.09
N GLU A 316 11.42 25.35 -7.47
CA GLU A 316 12.56 24.67 -8.09
C GLU A 316 12.45 23.16 -7.86
N ILE A 317 12.43 22.40 -8.95
CA ILE A 317 12.48 20.93 -8.92
C ILE A 317 13.88 20.51 -9.35
N ARG A 318 14.63 19.90 -8.44
CA ARG A 318 15.94 19.32 -8.74
C ARG A 318 15.76 17.85 -9.11
N VAL A 319 16.10 17.50 -10.33
CA VAL A 319 16.10 16.13 -10.84
C VAL A 319 17.45 15.48 -10.51
N GLY A 320 17.42 14.26 -9.94
CA GLY A 320 18.63 13.49 -9.66
C GLY A 320 19.33 13.01 -10.95
N GLU A 321 20.62 12.73 -10.85
CA GLU A 321 21.38 12.15 -11.95
C GLU A 321 20.87 10.74 -12.28
N GLY A 322 20.62 10.46 -13.57
CA GLY A 322 20.10 9.17 -14.02
C GLY A 322 18.60 8.94 -13.78
N GLU A 323 17.87 9.93 -13.25
CA GLU A 323 16.42 9.84 -13.08
C GLU A 323 15.73 9.88 -14.45
N ARG A 324 14.92 8.83 -14.75
CA ARG A 324 14.22 8.67 -16.03
C ARG A 324 12.80 9.21 -16.02
N GLY A 325 12.29 9.55 -14.86
CA GLY A 325 10.97 10.12 -14.73
C GLY A 325 10.46 10.09 -13.29
N PHE A 326 9.56 10.99 -12.97
CA PHE A 326 8.95 11.09 -11.66
C PHE A 326 7.58 11.76 -11.75
N CYS A 327 6.78 11.57 -10.71
CA CYS A 327 5.48 12.21 -10.56
C CYS A 327 5.51 13.26 -9.46
N CYS A 328 4.82 14.38 -9.69
CA CYS A 328 4.49 15.37 -8.68
C CYS A 328 2.99 15.60 -8.65
N VAL A 329 2.44 15.87 -7.48
CA VAL A 329 1.03 16.26 -7.34
C VAL A 329 0.97 17.57 -6.58
N LEU A 330 0.39 18.59 -7.20
CA LEU A 330 0.10 19.88 -6.56
C LEU A 330 -1.33 19.84 -6.05
N TRP A 331 -1.51 20.16 -4.77
CA TRP A 331 -2.82 20.22 -4.12
C TRP A 331 -3.17 21.64 -3.75
N SER A 332 -4.44 22.02 -3.91
CA SER A 332 -4.95 23.32 -3.48
C SER A 332 -6.33 23.20 -2.83
N GLU A 333 -6.61 24.14 -1.93
CA GLU A 333 -7.94 24.29 -1.32
C GLU A 333 -8.93 24.86 -2.35
N PRO A 334 -10.16 24.34 -2.46
CA PRO A 334 -11.20 25.05 -3.20
C PRO A 334 -11.48 26.44 -2.61
N PRO A 335 -11.75 27.45 -3.45
CA PRO A 335 -11.92 27.41 -4.89
C PRO A 335 -10.65 27.57 -5.72
N ASP A 336 -9.47 27.57 -5.11
CA ASP A 336 -8.20 27.93 -5.77
C ASP A 336 -7.80 26.91 -6.83
N VAL A 337 -7.54 27.42 -8.03
CA VAL A 337 -7.03 26.64 -9.17
C VAL A 337 -5.91 27.44 -9.84
N PHE A 338 -4.72 26.87 -9.96
CA PHE A 338 -3.53 27.55 -10.45
C PHE A 338 -3.22 27.20 -11.91
N ALA A 339 -2.86 28.21 -12.71
CA ALA A 339 -2.17 27.99 -13.97
C ALA A 339 -0.69 27.70 -13.70
N LEU A 340 -0.05 26.91 -14.55
CA LEU A 340 1.36 26.54 -14.42
C LEU A 340 2.18 27.14 -15.56
N GLU A 341 3.38 27.58 -15.24
CA GLU A 341 4.40 27.94 -16.20
C GLU A 341 5.67 27.14 -15.90
N PHE A 342 6.34 26.67 -16.93
CA PHE A 342 7.53 25.84 -16.77
C PHE A 342 8.74 26.54 -17.38
N ILE A 343 9.82 26.55 -16.63
CA ILE A 343 11.12 27.07 -17.08
C ILE A 343 12.06 25.87 -17.16
N SER A 344 12.59 25.60 -18.35
CA SER A 344 13.52 24.50 -18.55
C SER A 344 14.88 24.78 -17.91
N PRO A 345 15.75 23.77 -17.70
CA PRO A 345 17.10 23.94 -17.18
C PRO A 345 17.96 24.90 -17.99
N THR A 346 17.68 25.05 -19.29
CA THR A 346 18.38 26.02 -20.17
C THR A 346 17.82 27.44 -20.08
N GLY A 347 16.80 27.66 -19.23
CA GLY A 347 16.19 28.98 -19.02
C GLY A 347 15.09 29.33 -20.02
N ARG A 348 14.69 28.41 -20.88
CA ARG A 348 13.56 28.63 -21.79
C ARG A 348 12.26 28.58 -21.02
N VAL A 349 11.46 29.63 -21.17
CA VAL A 349 10.10 29.71 -20.62
C VAL A 349 9.13 29.10 -21.62
N GLU A 350 8.39 28.10 -21.20
CA GLU A 350 7.32 27.50 -21.99
C GLU A 350 6.00 28.24 -21.79
N GLN A 351 5.10 28.11 -22.75
CA GLN A 351 3.79 28.75 -22.69
C GLN A 351 3.07 28.36 -21.40
N ARG A 352 2.47 29.36 -20.75
CA ARG A 352 1.62 29.16 -19.57
C ARG A 352 0.48 28.16 -19.88
N VAL A 353 0.35 27.14 -19.04
CA VAL A 353 -0.67 26.10 -19.12
C VAL A 353 -1.86 26.51 -18.23
N PRO A 354 -2.98 26.94 -18.84
CA PRO A 354 -4.18 27.24 -18.07
C PRO A 354 -4.82 25.97 -17.54
N PRO A 355 -5.58 26.04 -16.43
CA PRO A 355 -6.34 24.90 -15.94
C PRO A 355 -7.35 24.40 -16.97
N LYS A 356 -7.21 23.17 -17.41
CA LYS A 356 -8.15 22.45 -18.24
C LYS A 356 -8.61 21.20 -17.51
N ILE A 357 -9.78 21.31 -16.92
CA ILE A 357 -10.29 20.29 -16.00
C ILE A 357 -10.61 19.00 -16.75
N ASN A 358 -10.12 17.87 -16.22
CA ASN A 358 -10.27 16.53 -16.79
C ASN A 358 -9.66 16.37 -18.20
N GLU A 359 -8.78 17.28 -18.59
CA GLU A 359 -8.01 17.16 -19.83
C GLU A 359 -6.53 16.89 -19.55
N ARG A 360 -5.90 16.07 -20.38
CA ARG A 360 -4.44 15.85 -20.38
C ARG A 360 -3.81 16.86 -21.31
N THR A 361 -2.87 17.64 -20.80
CA THR A 361 -1.99 18.52 -21.59
C THR A 361 -0.59 17.93 -21.61
N VAL A 362 0.08 17.95 -22.76
CA VAL A 362 1.46 17.49 -22.90
C VAL A 362 2.33 18.65 -23.34
N LEU A 363 3.38 18.91 -22.59
CA LEU A 363 4.40 19.91 -22.89
C LEU A 363 5.75 19.21 -23.11
N ARG A 364 6.61 19.76 -23.97
CA ARG A 364 7.92 19.17 -24.27
C ARG A 364 9.02 20.23 -24.27
N PHE A 365 10.04 19.98 -23.48
CA PHE A 365 11.31 20.69 -23.58
C PHE A 365 12.14 20.10 -24.70
N THR A 366 12.18 20.78 -25.84
CA THR A 366 12.74 20.24 -27.08
C THR A 366 14.24 19.95 -26.99
N LEU A 367 14.99 20.82 -26.27
CA LEU A 367 16.44 20.66 -26.14
C LEU A 367 16.81 19.56 -25.15
N GLU A 368 16.07 19.49 -24.03
CA GLU A 368 16.30 18.53 -22.95
C GLU A 368 15.64 17.17 -23.22
N GLY A 369 14.74 17.09 -24.22
CA GLY A 369 13.99 15.88 -24.53
C GLY A 369 12.92 15.51 -23.49
N THR A 370 12.75 16.30 -22.44
CA THR A 370 11.81 16.03 -21.36
C THR A 370 10.36 16.28 -21.80
N GLN A 371 9.49 15.32 -21.51
CA GLN A 371 8.04 15.47 -21.68
C GLN A 371 7.39 15.65 -20.31
N ILE A 372 6.44 16.58 -20.22
CA ILE A 372 5.65 16.83 -19.01
C ILE A 372 4.19 16.59 -19.34
N GLU A 373 3.56 15.62 -18.68
CA GLU A 373 2.13 15.37 -18.78
C GLU A 373 1.43 16.03 -17.61
N ILE A 374 0.41 16.81 -17.89
CA ILE A 374 -0.28 17.67 -16.93
C ILE A 374 -1.76 17.29 -16.97
N PHE A 375 -2.32 16.99 -15.79
CA PHE A 375 -3.74 16.71 -15.64
C PHE A 375 -4.31 17.47 -14.46
N TYR A 376 -5.38 18.23 -14.69
CA TYR A 376 -6.10 18.98 -13.66
C TYR A 376 -7.35 18.25 -13.22
N GLY A 377 -7.57 18.14 -11.91
CA GLY A 377 -8.80 17.60 -11.32
C GLY A 377 -9.33 18.51 -10.22
N LEU A 378 -10.64 18.53 -10.08
CA LEU A 378 -11.35 19.26 -9.02
C LEU A 378 -12.02 18.28 -8.05
N ASN A 379 -12.11 18.71 -6.79
CA ASN A 379 -12.88 18.01 -5.77
C ASN A 379 -12.56 16.51 -5.71
N GLN A 380 -11.29 16.17 -5.48
CA GLN A 380 -10.88 14.77 -5.31
C GLN A 380 -11.81 14.07 -4.30
N ALA A 381 -12.30 12.89 -4.65
CA ALA A 381 -13.46 12.23 -4.03
C ALA A 381 -13.35 11.98 -2.51
N VAL A 382 -12.14 11.88 -1.97
CA VAL A 382 -11.90 11.64 -0.54
C VAL A 382 -11.53 12.94 0.19
N SER A 383 -10.64 13.76 -0.39
CA SER A 383 -10.14 14.98 0.24
C SER A 383 -10.99 16.22 0.00
N GLY A 384 -11.75 16.26 -1.09
CA GLY A 384 -12.41 17.48 -1.58
C GLY A 384 -11.47 18.53 -2.16
N LEU A 385 -10.16 18.27 -2.21
CA LEU A 385 -9.16 19.20 -2.71
C LEU A 385 -9.11 19.25 -4.24
N ASN A 386 -8.68 20.37 -4.79
CA ASN A 386 -8.27 20.47 -6.19
C ASN A 386 -6.83 19.97 -6.33
N PHE A 387 -6.49 19.42 -7.49
CA PHE A 387 -5.15 18.88 -7.72
C PHE A 387 -4.69 19.04 -9.16
N VAL A 388 -3.37 19.03 -9.33
CA VAL A 388 -2.71 18.90 -10.63
C VAL A 388 -1.68 17.77 -10.54
N THR A 389 -1.81 16.77 -11.37
CA THR A 389 -0.76 15.75 -11.49
C THR A 389 0.20 16.14 -12.60
N LEU A 390 1.47 15.98 -12.33
CA LEU A 390 2.59 16.23 -13.24
C LEU A 390 3.41 14.95 -13.37
N ARG A 391 3.55 14.44 -14.60
CA ARG A 391 4.45 13.31 -14.89
C ARG A 391 5.59 13.85 -15.74
N PHE A 392 6.78 13.85 -15.19
CA PHE A 392 8.01 14.23 -15.89
C PHE A 392 8.67 12.97 -16.45
N ILE A 393 8.80 12.90 -17.76
CA ILE A 393 9.42 11.77 -18.47
C ILE A 393 10.68 12.32 -19.13
N THR A 394 11.84 11.85 -18.66
CA THR A 394 13.16 12.24 -19.18
C THR A 394 13.63 11.21 -20.22
N PRO A 395 14.53 11.60 -21.15
CA PRO A 395 15.04 10.69 -22.18
C PRO A 395 15.89 9.54 -21.62
#